data_94a73d926e1c4b6ca41a6e613f759c7a
#
_entry.id   94a73d926e1c4b6ca41a6e613f759c7a
#
_cell.length_a   1.000
_cell.length_b   1.000
_cell.length_c   1.000
_cell.angle_alpha   90.00
_cell.angle_beta   90.00
_cell.angle_gamma   90.00
#
_symmetry.space_group_name_H-M   'P 1'
#
loop_
_entity.id
_entity.type
_entity.pdbx_description
1 polymer ?
#
loop_
_entity_poly.entity_id
_entity_poly.type
_entity_poly.pdbx_seq_one_letter_code
_entity_poly.pdbx_strand_id
1 'polypeptide(L)'
;GGDDMQTSKSGDRTEQYYRFTYRQTNASADLWYPPYTVINRVNVLLEAIDSGKVPMTDVTKNSKGEALAIRALAHFDLLITYGAPYLKDNGASLGVPIVKKVLSATELPARSTVAEGYQAVLDDLTEALGFIGEDKNYGHFNIWAVKALLARVNLYKGDYDAAYTYATDVVENSPYSLIETGEYVASWQLEETKESIFDLALSSTTYSGDRELWGAVVSPAEYGSVIATKEFVDLLNEDPNDVRLGLLIPDKSGSKQTVNKYPGRDAITINNIRVLRLSDIYLIGAEAALRKATVDQTVADNYLFAIRNRANRANVKITATLDLVSKERRKELVMEGHRLHDILRQGGEVTRQGGYHFLNATDLITVNWNDYRTIMPIPQAEIDANTNMIQNPEYN
;
A
#
# COMPACT_ATOMS: atom_id res chain seq x y z
N GLY A 1 0.14 11.23 -1.57
CA GLY A 1 1.12 12.20 -1.18
C GLY A 1 2.56 11.78 -1.48
N GLY A 2 3.10 11.91 -2.61
CA GLY A 2 4.50 11.66 -2.96
C GLY A 2 4.99 12.75 -3.89
N ASP A 3 6.01 12.43 -4.67
CA ASP A 3 6.63 13.30 -5.66
C ASP A 3 6.37 12.85 -7.12
N ASP A 4 5.76 11.69 -7.34
CA ASP A 4 5.48 11.14 -8.68
C ASP A 4 4.12 11.57 -9.23
N MET A 5 3.14 11.78 -8.35
CA MET A 5 1.78 12.18 -8.70
C MET A 5 1.37 13.43 -7.95
N GLN A 6 0.46 14.19 -8.52
CA GLN A 6 -0.06 15.43 -7.92
C GLN A 6 -1.57 15.58 -8.12
N THR A 7 -2.17 16.52 -7.38
CA THR A 7 -3.55 16.94 -7.62
C THR A 7 -3.66 17.66 -8.97
N SER A 8 -4.79 17.52 -9.64
CA SER A 8 -5.00 18.16 -10.97
C SER A 8 -5.33 19.65 -10.89
N LYS A 9 -5.96 20.10 -9.82
CA LYS A 9 -6.40 21.50 -9.63
C LYS A 9 -6.64 21.83 -8.15
N SER A 10 -6.81 23.13 -7.85
CA SER A 10 -7.26 23.60 -6.55
C SER A 10 -8.72 23.24 -6.27
N GLY A 11 -9.04 23.01 -5.01
CA GLY A 11 -10.36 22.55 -4.56
C GLY A 11 -10.67 21.11 -4.89
N ASP A 12 -9.68 20.37 -5.41
CA ASP A 12 -9.83 18.92 -5.67
C ASP A 12 -9.77 18.12 -4.37
N ARG A 13 -10.50 16.98 -4.32
CA ARG A 13 -10.54 16.07 -3.16
C ARG A 13 -9.16 15.51 -2.77
N THR A 14 -8.22 15.45 -3.71
CA THR A 14 -6.85 14.96 -3.49
C THR A 14 -5.88 16.04 -3.03
N GLU A 15 -6.27 17.32 -3.09
CA GLU A 15 -5.39 18.47 -2.85
C GLU A 15 -4.76 18.44 -1.45
N GLN A 16 -5.56 18.20 -0.42
CA GLN A 16 -5.07 18.18 0.97
C GLN A 16 -4.01 17.09 1.22
N TYR A 17 -4.15 15.92 0.58
CA TYR A 17 -3.17 14.83 0.67
C TYR A 17 -1.88 15.14 -0.10
N TYR A 18 -2.02 15.82 -1.23
CA TYR A 18 -0.88 16.25 -2.02
C TYR A 18 -0.10 17.36 -1.30
N ARG A 19 -0.79 18.38 -0.74
CA ARG A 19 -0.17 19.52 -0.09
C ARG A 19 0.23 19.30 1.36
N PHE A 20 -0.12 18.16 1.96
CA PHE A 20 0.02 17.89 3.39
C PHE A 20 -0.66 18.95 4.26
N THR A 21 -1.88 19.35 3.88
CA THR A 21 -2.67 20.38 4.56
C THR A 21 -3.91 19.84 5.26
N TYR A 22 -3.98 18.51 5.42
CA TYR A 22 -5.04 17.89 6.18
C TYR A 22 -4.98 18.24 7.66
N ARG A 23 -6.14 18.27 8.28
CA ARG A 23 -6.34 18.62 9.70
C ARG A 23 -7.22 17.57 10.35
N GLN A 24 -7.22 17.53 11.67
CA GLN A 24 -8.04 16.62 12.47
C GLN A 24 -9.56 16.69 12.16
N THR A 25 -10.03 17.79 11.61
CA THR A 25 -11.46 18.03 11.31
C THR A 25 -11.87 17.73 9.87
N ASN A 26 -10.94 17.40 8.96
CA ASN A 26 -11.30 17.25 7.54
C ASN A 26 -10.92 15.91 6.90
N ALA A 27 -9.66 15.47 6.94
CA ALA A 27 -9.19 14.42 6.04
C ALA A 27 -9.04 13.04 6.67
N SER A 28 -9.01 12.96 7.99
CA SER A 28 -8.53 11.74 8.65
C SER A 28 -9.61 10.70 8.90
N ALA A 29 -10.88 11.10 8.99
CA ALA A 29 -11.97 10.21 9.39
C ALA A 29 -12.21 9.06 8.41
N ASP A 30 -12.16 9.33 7.11
CA ASP A 30 -12.42 8.33 6.06
C ASP A 30 -11.34 7.23 5.96
N LEU A 31 -10.15 7.48 6.50
CA LEU A 31 -9.08 6.49 6.57
C LEU A 31 -8.99 5.81 7.94
N TRP A 32 -9.72 6.30 8.95
CA TRP A 32 -9.74 5.79 10.31
C TRP A 32 -10.88 4.80 10.55
N TYR A 33 -12.12 5.22 10.30
CA TYR A 33 -13.30 4.42 10.67
C TYR A 33 -13.46 3.13 9.86
N PRO A 34 -13.28 3.09 8.53
CA PRO A 34 -13.48 1.86 7.78
C PRO A 34 -12.57 0.71 8.23
N PRO A 35 -11.24 0.88 8.45
CA PRO A 35 -10.41 -0.18 8.99
C PRO A 35 -10.87 -0.69 10.35
N TYR A 36 -11.26 0.19 11.29
CA TYR A 36 -11.79 -0.25 12.59
C TYR A 36 -13.14 -0.97 12.48
N THR A 37 -13.97 -0.60 11.51
CA THR A 37 -15.20 -1.36 11.21
C THR A 37 -14.87 -2.78 10.75
N VAL A 38 -13.87 -2.94 9.90
CA VAL A 38 -13.39 -4.26 9.45
C VAL A 38 -12.82 -5.04 10.64
N ILE A 39 -11.95 -4.43 11.46
CA ILE A 39 -11.37 -5.04 12.64
C ILE A 39 -12.45 -5.56 13.59
N ASN A 40 -13.49 -4.76 13.86
CA ASN A 40 -14.59 -5.19 14.73
C ASN A 40 -15.34 -6.41 14.16
N ARG A 41 -15.66 -6.42 12.86
CA ARG A 41 -16.32 -7.57 12.21
C ARG A 41 -15.46 -8.84 12.27
N VAL A 42 -14.18 -8.69 12.04
CA VAL A 42 -13.21 -9.80 12.16
C VAL A 42 -13.13 -10.32 13.59
N ASN A 43 -13.09 -9.44 14.59
CA ASN A 43 -13.08 -9.85 16.00
C ASN A 43 -14.34 -10.62 16.38
N VAL A 44 -15.52 -10.22 15.90
CA VAL A 44 -16.79 -10.98 16.12
C VAL A 44 -16.66 -12.41 15.58
N LEU A 45 -16.11 -12.58 14.38
CA LEU A 45 -15.91 -13.90 13.78
C LEU A 45 -14.89 -14.72 14.60
N LEU A 46 -13.73 -14.14 14.93
CA LEU A 46 -12.68 -14.81 15.69
C LEU A 46 -13.19 -15.26 17.07
N GLU A 47 -13.90 -14.40 17.80
CA GLU A 47 -14.50 -14.75 19.09
C GLU A 47 -15.56 -15.88 18.99
N ALA A 48 -16.34 -15.89 17.92
CA ALA A 48 -17.32 -16.95 17.69
C ALA A 48 -16.65 -18.30 17.42
N ILE A 49 -15.53 -18.31 16.69
CA ILE A 49 -14.72 -19.51 16.44
C ILE A 49 -14.03 -19.96 17.73
N ASP A 50 -13.31 -19.06 18.40
CA ASP A 50 -12.48 -19.40 19.56
C ASP A 50 -13.31 -19.81 20.78
N SER A 51 -14.55 -19.29 20.92
CA SER A 51 -15.49 -19.73 21.95
C SER A 51 -16.21 -21.05 21.65
N GLY A 52 -15.94 -21.64 20.46
CA GLY A 52 -16.60 -22.90 20.03
C GLY A 52 -18.06 -22.72 19.58
N LYS A 53 -18.58 -21.49 19.45
CA LYS A 53 -19.93 -21.23 18.89
C LYS A 53 -20.02 -21.62 17.42
N VAL A 54 -18.89 -21.55 16.70
CA VAL A 54 -18.74 -22.02 15.33
C VAL A 54 -17.81 -23.22 15.35
N PRO A 55 -18.24 -24.41 14.84
CA PRO A 55 -17.39 -25.60 14.83
C PRO A 55 -16.14 -25.39 13.97
N MET A 56 -15.01 -25.94 14.43
CA MET A 56 -13.75 -25.92 13.70
C MET A 56 -13.76 -26.99 12.60
N THR A 57 -14.15 -26.59 11.40
CA THR A 57 -14.06 -27.37 10.15
C THR A 57 -12.88 -26.84 9.32
N ASP A 58 -12.53 -27.52 8.22
CA ASP A 58 -11.49 -26.99 7.30
C ASP A 58 -11.86 -25.62 6.73
N VAL A 59 -13.14 -25.40 6.41
CA VAL A 59 -13.64 -24.08 5.96
C VAL A 59 -13.49 -23.03 7.05
N THR A 60 -13.92 -23.33 8.28
CA THR A 60 -13.83 -22.40 9.40
C THR A 60 -12.37 -22.12 9.76
N LYS A 61 -11.52 -23.14 9.68
CA LYS A 61 -10.06 -23.00 9.87
C LYS A 61 -9.47 -22.01 8.87
N ASN A 62 -9.76 -22.16 7.58
CA ASN A 62 -9.31 -21.24 6.56
C ASN A 62 -9.86 -19.81 6.79
N SER A 63 -11.15 -19.71 7.14
CA SER A 63 -11.77 -18.40 7.46
C SER A 63 -11.13 -17.73 8.67
N LYS A 64 -10.65 -18.49 9.68
CA LYS A 64 -9.87 -17.95 10.79
C LYS A 64 -8.55 -17.34 10.30
N GLY A 65 -7.82 -18.05 9.44
CA GLY A 65 -6.59 -17.55 8.85
C GLY A 65 -6.79 -16.28 8.04
N GLU A 66 -7.82 -16.23 7.19
CA GLU A 66 -8.18 -15.02 6.44
C GLU A 66 -8.55 -13.86 7.37
N ALA A 67 -9.36 -14.11 8.40
CA ALA A 67 -9.77 -13.10 9.37
C ALA A 67 -8.56 -12.48 10.09
N LEU A 68 -7.60 -13.30 10.53
CA LEU A 68 -6.35 -12.82 11.14
C LEU A 68 -5.55 -11.97 10.15
N ALA A 69 -5.40 -12.40 8.90
CA ALA A 69 -4.68 -11.65 7.87
C ALA A 69 -5.35 -10.30 7.53
N ILE A 70 -6.69 -10.27 7.46
CA ILE A 70 -7.45 -9.02 7.23
C ILE A 70 -7.29 -8.07 8.42
N ARG A 71 -7.33 -8.58 9.67
CA ARG A 71 -7.10 -7.75 10.86
C ARG A 71 -5.69 -7.16 10.88
N ALA A 72 -4.71 -7.97 10.52
CA ALA A 72 -3.33 -7.54 10.40
C ALA A 72 -3.15 -6.44 9.34
N LEU A 73 -3.73 -6.61 8.14
CA LEU A 73 -3.69 -5.61 7.08
C LEU A 73 -4.33 -4.29 7.53
N ALA A 74 -5.53 -4.35 8.15
CA ALA A 74 -6.23 -3.17 8.61
C ALA A 74 -5.45 -2.40 9.70
N HIS A 75 -4.83 -3.09 10.68
CA HIS A 75 -3.97 -2.45 11.66
C HIS A 75 -2.68 -1.90 11.04
N PHE A 76 -2.10 -2.61 10.07
CA PHE A 76 -0.90 -2.14 9.37
C PHE A 76 -1.16 -0.85 8.59
N ASP A 77 -2.27 -0.76 7.85
CA ASP A 77 -2.66 0.45 7.12
C ASP A 77 -2.90 1.63 8.06
N LEU A 78 -3.54 1.39 9.20
CA LEU A 78 -3.70 2.41 10.24
C LEU A 78 -2.34 2.86 10.82
N LEU A 79 -1.43 1.93 11.09
CA LEU A 79 -0.11 2.23 11.65
C LEU A 79 0.73 3.10 10.71
N ILE A 80 0.79 2.78 9.43
CA ILE A 80 1.60 3.54 8.46
C ILE A 80 0.97 4.90 8.10
N THR A 81 -0.33 5.07 8.38
CA THR A 81 -1.06 6.32 8.11
C THR A 81 -1.00 7.30 9.29
N TYR A 82 -1.15 6.79 10.53
CA TYR A 82 -1.29 7.60 11.75
C TYR A 82 -0.14 7.46 12.73
N GLY A 83 0.76 6.51 12.55
CA GLY A 83 1.97 6.32 13.33
C GLY A 83 3.21 6.85 12.60
N ALA A 84 4.22 7.24 13.37
CA ALA A 84 5.51 7.62 12.79
C ALA A 84 6.19 6.40 12.12
N PRO A 85 7.03 6.62 11.08
CA PRO A 85 7.84 5.56 10.52
C PRO A 85 8.66 4.85 11.61
N TYR A 86 8.74 3.52 11.54
CA TYR A 86 9.46 2.71 12.55
C TYR A 86 10.91 3.18 12.74
N LEU A 87 11.55 3.62 11.66
CA LEU A 87 12.92 4.14 11.65
C LEU A 87 13.13 5.32 12.61
N LYS A 88 12.10 6.11 12.89
CA LYS A 88 12.23 7.37 13.65
C LYS A 88 12.83 7.16 15.03
N ASP A 89 12.36 6.14 15.75
CA ASP A 89 12.71 5.88 17.13
C ASP A 89 12.56 4.39 17.52
N ASN A 90 12.73 3.51 16.54
CA ASN A 90 12.49 2.07 16.68
C ASN A 90 11.07 1.75 17.15
N GLY A 91 10.11 2.56 16.73
CA GLY A 91 8.70 2.38 17.03
C GLY A 91 8.28 2.80 18.45
N ALA A 92 9.06 3.60 19.15
CA ALA A 92 8.71 4.08 20.50
C ALA A 92 7.57 5.11 20.50
N SER A 93 7.38 5.87 19.41
CA SER A 93 6.25 6.81 19.25
C SER A 93 4.90 6.11 19.29
N LEU A 94 3.85 6.89 19.62
CA LEU A 94 2.47 6.37 19.60
C LEU A 94 2.03 6.03 18.17
N GLY A 95 1.50 4.82 18.02
CA GLY A 95 0.84 4.31 16.83
C GLY A 95 -0.67 4.53 16.89
N VAL A 96 -1.42 3.45 16.85
CA VAL A 96 -2.90 3.42 16.89
C VAL A 96 -3.39 2.43 17.97
N PRO A 97 -4.66 2.50 18.39
CA PRO A 97 -5.23 1.45 19.22
C PRO A 97 -5.19 0.08 18.52
N ILE A 98 -4.62 -0.91 19.17
CA ILE A 98 -4.62 -2.30 18.69
C ILE A 98 -5.78 -3.04 19.33
N VAL A 99 -6.78 -3.39 18.50
CA VAL A 99 -8.05 -3.96 18.96
C VAL A 99 -8.15 -5.41 18.50
N LYS A 100 -7.96 -6.36 19.41
CA LYS A 100 -7.99 -7.83 19.13
C LYS A 100 -9.23 -8.54 19.69
N LYS A 101 -10.22 -7.79 20.19
CA LYS A 101 -11.49 -8.31 20.72
C LYS A 101 -12.65 -7.39 20.35
N VAL A 102 -13.87 -7.87 20.53
CA VAL A 102 -15.06 -7.01 20.45
C VAL A 102 -15.07 -6.10 21.68
N LEU A 103 -15.09 -4.79 21.46
CA LEU A 103 -15.13 -3.80 22.52
C LEU A 103 -16.60 -3.56 22.96
N SER A 104 -16.81 -3.39 24.26
CA SER A 104 -18.06 -2.83 24.77
C SER A 104 -18.11 -1.31 24.52
N ALA A 105 -19.32 -0.73 24.58
CA ALA A 105 -19.51 0.70 24.34
C ALA A 105 -18.78 1.61 25.38
N THR A 106 -18.34 1.06 26.49
CA THR A 106 -17.65 1.80 27.57
C THR A 106 -16.14 1.60 27.56
N GLU A 107 -15.61 0.73 26.71
CA GLU A 107 -14.17 0.52 26.60
C GLU A 107 -13.55 1.59 25.70
N LEU A 108 -12.60 2.32 26.23
CA LEU A 108 -11.90 3.42 25.58
C LEU A 108 -10.41 3.03 25.41
N PRO A 109 -10.05 2.36 24.30
CA PRO A 109 -8.68 1.91 24.09
C PRO A 109 -7.73 3.09 23.89
N ALA A 110 -6.58 3.05 24.56
CA ALA A 110 -5.49 3.98 24.29
C ALA A 110 -4.71 3.57 23.04
N ARG A 111 -3.91 4.49 22.52
CA ARG A 111 -2.94 4.19 21.47
C ARG A 111 -1.83 3.31 22.00
N SER A 112 -1.48 2.28 21.25
CA SER A 112 -0.26 1.50 21.45
C SER A 112 0.94 2.24 20.83
N THR A 113 2.15 1.84 21.20
CA THR A 113 3.34 2.28 20.45
C THR A 113 3.33 1.69 19.04
N VAL A 114 4.07 2.30 18.14
CA VAL A 114 4.27 1.76 16.77
C VAL A 114 4.88 0.36 16.84
N ALA A 115 5.86 0.13 17.76
CA ALA A 115 6.49 -1.18 17.94
C ALA A 115 5.50 -2.26 18.37
N GLU A 116 4.65 -1.97 19.39
CA GLU A 116 3.57 -2.88 19.80
C GLU A 116 2.58 -3.16 18.68
N GLY A 117 2.26 -2.14 17.89
CA GLY A 117 1.40 -2.27 16.71
C GLY A 117 1.99 -3.20 15.65
N TYR A 118 3.26 -3.01 15.28
CA TYR A 118 3.95 -3.91 14.34
C TYR A 118 4.02 -5.33 14.88
N GLN A 119 4.29 -5.50 16.19
CA GLN A 119 4.32 -6.83 16.78
C GLN A 119 2.95 -7.51 16.70
N ALA A 120 1.87 -6.77 17.00
CA ALA A 120 0.51 -7.29 16.93
C ALA A 120 0.11 -7.72 15.50
N VAL A 121 0.55 -6.97 14.48
CA VAL A 121 0.37 -7.30 13.06
C VAL A 121 1.13 -8.57 12.70
N LEU A 122 2.40 -8.67 13.11
CA LEU A 122 3.23 -9.85 12.84
C LEU A 122 2.71 -11.11 13.56
N ASP A 123 2.19 -10.97 14.79
CA ASP A 123 1.58 -12.06 15.54
C ASP A 123 0.34 -12.61 14.80
N ASP A 124 -0.57 -11.73 14.35
CA ASP A 124 -1.77 -12.13 13.61
C ASP A 124 -1.40 -12.83 12.29
N LEU A 125 -0.41 -12.33 11.56
CA LEU A 125 0.04 -12.94 10.30
C LEU A 125 0.73 -14.29 10.55
N THR A 126 1.53 -14.40 11.61
CA THR A 126 2.20 -15.65 11.97
C THR A 126 1.19 -16.71 12.41
N GLU A 127 0.18 -16.32 13.19
CA GLU A 127 -0.92 -17.20 13.58
C GLU A 127 -1.72 -17.65 12.34
N ALA A 128 -1.99 -16.71 11.40
CA ALA A 128 -2.72 -17.01 10.16
C ALA A 128 -2.08 -18.14 9.35
N LEU A 129 -0.74 -18.23 9.29
CA LEU A 129 -0.02 -19.31 8.59
C LEU A 129 -0.39 -20.72 9.09
N GLY A 130 -0.82 -20.86 10.35
CA GLY A 130 -1.25 -22.14 10.93
C GLY A 130 -2.66 -22.57 10.51
N PHE A 131 -3.43 -21.67 9.88
CA PHE A 131 -4.85 -21.92 9.56
C PHE A 131 -5.17 -21.86 8.08
N ILE A 132 -4.47 -21.04 7.31
CA ILE A 132 -4.81 -20.71 5.93
C ILE A 132 -4.18 -21.68 4.93
N GLY A 133 -4.94 -22.05 3.88
CA GLY A 133 -4.47 -22.93 2.80
C GLY A 133 -3.71 -22.22 1.69
N GLU A 134 -3.20 -23.00 0.73
CA GLU A 134 -2.45 -22.51 -0.44
C GLU A 134 -3.34 -22.18 -1.63
N ASP A 135 -4.58 -22.65 -1.65
CA ASP A 135 -5.46 -22.53 -2.80
C ASP A 135 -5.69 -21.08 -3.17
N LYS A 136 -5.48 -20.77 -4.44
CA LYS A 136 -5.76 -19.45 -4.99
C LYS A 136 -7.28 -19.29 -5.15
N ASN A 137 -7.86 -18.38 -4.38
CA ASN A 137 -9.24 -18.00 -4.49
C ASN A 137 -9.31 -16.47 -4.62
N TYR A 138 -9.82 -16.01 -5.75
CA TYR A 138 -9.83 -14.60 -6.10
C TYR A 138 -10.54 -13.72 -5.05
N GLY A 139 -9.87 -12.63 -4.65
CA GLY A 139 -10.37 -11.72 -3.61
C GLY A 139 -10.27 -12.25 -2.17
N HIS A 140 -9.64 -13.42 -1.97
CA HIS A 140 -9.39 -14.02 -0.68
C HIS A 140 -7.90 -14.09 -0.34
N PHE A 141 -7.57 -14.06 0.93
CA PHE A 141 -6.21 -14.40 1.37
C PHE A 141 -5.96 -15.90 1.20
N ASN A 142 -4.73 -16.24 0.88
CA ASN A 142 -4.15 -17.58 0.99
C ASN A 142 -2.78 -17.47 1.67
N ILE A 143 -2.09 -18.57 1.87
CA ILE A 143 -0.79 -18.59 2.56
C ILE A 143 0.24 -17.66 1.88
N TRP A 144 0.20 -17.55 0.56
CA TRP A 144 1.12 -16.70 -0.22
C TRP A 144 0.83 -15.22 -0.02
N ALA A 145 -0.44 -14.85 0.12
CA ALA A 145 -0.83 -13.48 0.45
C ALA A 145 -0.40 -13.10 1.88
N VAL A 146 -0.51 -14.02 2.83
CA VAL A 146 0.01 -13.82 4.20
C VAL A 146 1.52 -13.64 4.18
N LYS A 147 2.28 -14.50 3.47
CA LYS A 147 3.74 -14.38 3.34
C LYS A 147 4.15 -13.08 2.61
N ALA A 148 3.42 -12.69 1.57
CA ALA A 148 3.66 -11.43 0.87
C ALA A 148 3.45 -10.21 1.79
N LEU A 149 2.42 -10.24 2.63
CA LEU A 149 2.18 -9.19 3.62
C LEU A 149 3.25 -9.21 4.71
N LEU A 150 3.69 -10.38 5.19
CA LEU A 150 4.83 -10.51 6.11
C LEU A 150 6.11 -9.92 5.52
N ALA A 151 6.39 -10.15 4.24
CA ALA A 151 7.54 -9.53 3.56
C ALA A 151 7.46 -8.00 3.59
N ARG A 152 6.29 -7.43 3.27
CA ARG A 152 6.06 -5.97 3.28
C ARG A 152 6.16 -5.37 4.67
N VAL A 153 5.50 -5.96 5.68
CA VAL A 153 5.51 -5.47 7.06
C VAL A 153 6.93 -5.46 7.62
N ASN A 154 7.70 -6.54 7.39
CA ASN A 154 9.09 -6.62 7.84
C ASN A 154 10.01 -5.62 7.10
N LEU A 155 9.79 -5.38 5.79
CA LEU A 155 10.49 -4.33 5.06
C LEU A 155 10.27 -2.95 5.69
N TYR A 156 9.03 -2.63 6.05
CA TYR A 156 8.67 -1.34 6.68
C TYR A 156 9.21 -1.22 8.11
N LYS A 157 9.29 -2.32 8.83
CA LYS A 157 9.91 -2.40 10.17
C LYS A 157 11.44 -2.27 10.11
N GLY A 158 12.05 -2.57 8.95
CA GLY A 158 13.51 -2.64 8.81
C GLY A 158 14.11 -4.00 9.19
N ASP A 159 13.28 -5.03 9.36
CA ASP A 159 13.72 -6.42 9.53
C ASP A 159 13.96 -7.07 8.16
N TYR A 160 15.13 -6.76 7.61
CA TYR A 160 15.43 -7.14 6.23
C TYR A 160 15.71 -8.64 6.06
N ASP A 161 16.17 -9.34 7.10
CA ASP A 161 16.36 -10.79 7.04
C ASP A 161 15.00 -11.51 6.95
N ALA A 162 14.03 -11.10 7.74
CA ALA A 162 12.67 -11.64 7.66
C ALA A 162 11.98 -11.25 6.35
N ALA A 163 12.09 -9.98 5.92
CA ALA A 163 11.54 -9.51 4.64
C ALA A 163 12.10 -10.32 3.45
N TYR A 164 13.41 -10.57 3.44
CA TYR A 164 14.07 -11.40 2.45
C TYR A 164 13.52 -12.83 2.43
N THR A 165 13.43 -13.46 3.61
CA THR A 165 12.97 -14.85 3.73
C THR A 165 11.56 -15.03 3.17
N TYR A 166 10.62 -14.17 3.55
CA TYR A 166 9.25 -14.26 3.06
C TYR A 166 9.13 -13.87 1.58
N ALA A 167 9.86 -12.85 1.13
CA ALA A 167 9.81 -12.44 -0.27
C ALA A 167 10.36 -13.52 -1.20
N THR A 168 11.51 -14.14 -0.87
CA THR A 168 12.09 -15.21 -1.67
C THR A 168 11.18 -16.44 -1.69
N ASP A 169 10.57 -16.80 -0.57
CA ASP A 169 9.62 -17.91 -0.52
C ASP A 169 8.42 -17.68 -1.45
N VAL A 170 7.85 -16.47 -1.45
CA VAL A 170 6.74 -16.14 -2.38
C VAL A 170 7.20 -16.16 -3.83
N VAL A 171 8.35 -15.57 -4.15
CA VAL A 171 8.85 -15.51 -5.54
C VAL A 171 9.17 -16.89 -6.09
N GLU A 172 9.74 -17.79 -5.29
CA GLU A 172 10.27 -19.07 -5.74
C GLU A 172 9.25 -20.21 -5.67
N ASN A 173 8.31 -20.16 -4.73
CA ASN A 173 7.45 -21.30 -4.43
C ASN A 173 5.96 -21.05 -4.68
N SER A 174 5.52 -19.79 -4.88
CA SER A 174 4.10 -19.51 -5.11
C SER A 174 3.66 -19.80 -6.56
N PRO A 175 2.36 -20.01 -6.80
CA PRO A 175 1.84 -20.24 -8.15
C PRO A 175 1.73 -18.98 -9.01
N TYR A 176 2.18 -17.82 -8.51
CA TYR A 176 2.11 -16.55 -9.22
C TYR A 176 3.29 -16.37 -10.19
N SER A 177 3.09 -15.60 -11.25
CA SER A 177 4.14 -15.32 -12.23
C SER A 177 4.01 -13.90 -12.75
N LEU A 178 5.12 -13.30 -13.22
CA LEU A 178 5.09 -11.96 -13.82
C LEU A 178 4.27 -11.96 -15.11
N ILE A 179 3.53 -10.89 -15.33
CA ILE A 179 2.81 -10.63 -16.59
C ILE A 179 3.83 -10.42 -17.69
N GLU A 180 3.58 -10.96 -18.88
CA GLU A 180 4.44 -10.78 -20.04
C GLU A 180 4.45 -9.31 -20.49
N THR A 181 5.58 -8.87 -21.09
CA THR A 181 5.77 -7.49 -21.56
C THR A 181 4.60 -7.02 -22.44
N GLY A 182 4.20 -7.84 -23.42
CA GLY A 182 3.14 -7.49 -24.35
C GLY A 182 1.72 -7.46 -23.76
N GLU A 183 1.53 -8.07 -22.58
CA GLU A 183 0.23 -8.14 -21.87
C GLU A 183 0.11 -7.07 -20.79
N TYR A 184 1.21 -6.42 -20.39
CA TYR A 184 1.29 -5.61 -19.18
C TYR A 184 0.26 -4.46 -19.14
N VAL A 185 0.15 -3.68 -20.21
CA VAL A 185 -0.79 -2.54 -20.26
C VAL A 185 -2.24 -3.02 -20.21
N ALA A 186 -2.57 -4.03 -21.01
CA ALA A 186 -3.93 -4.59 -21.05
C ALA A 186 -4.34 -5.29 -19.75
N SER A 187 -3.38 -5.82 -19.00
CA SER A 187 -3.64 -6.53 -17.74
C SER A 187 -4.32 -5.68 -16.67
N TRP A 188 -4.21 -4.36 -16.74
CA TRP A 188 -4.87 -3.47 -15.79
C TRP A 188 -6.40 -3.39 -15.94
N GLN A 189 -6.93 -3.87 -17.08
CA GLN A 189 -8.37 -4.04 -17.28
C GLN A 189 -8.92 -5.39 -16.80
N LEU A 190 -8.04 -6.35 -16.51
CA LEU A 190 -8.46 -7.68 -16.10
C LEU A 190 -8.91 -7.67 -14.63
N GLU A 191 -9.90 -8.52 -14.33
CA GLU A 191 -10.36 -8.76 -12.97
C GLU A 191 -9.25 -9.33 -12.11
N GLU A 192 -8.58 -10.36 -12.63
CA GLU A 192 -7.48 -11.05 -12.00
C GLU A 192 -6.31 -11.21 -12.99
N THR A 193 -5.09 -11.23 -12.47
CA THR A 193 -3.89 -11.50 -13.26
C THR A 193 -3.04 -12.57 -12.61
N LYS A 194 -2.06 -13.09 -13.36
CA LYS A 194 -1.07 -14.02 -12.80
C LYS A 194 -0.14 -13.41 -11.75
N GLU A 195 -0.10 -12.06 -11.64
CA GLU A 195 0.62 -11.35 -10.56
C GLU A 195 -0.26 -11.03 -9.34
N SER A 196 -1.60 -11.12 -9.45
CA SER A 196 -2.52 -10.78 -8.36
C SER A 196 -2.42 -11.80 -7.24
N ILE A 197 -1.82 -11.39 -6.11
CA ILE A 197 -1.70 -12.21 -4.90
C ILE A 197 -2.90 -11.95 -3.98
N PHE A 198 -3.25 -10.68 -3.78
CA PHE A 198 -4.47 -10.28 -3.08
C PHE A 198 -4.99 -8.96 -3.64
N ASP A 199 -6.24 -8.97 -4.07
CA ASP A 199 -6.94 -7.82 -4.63
C ASP A 199 -8.22 -7.56 -3.83
N LEU A 200 -8.55 -6.27 -3.62
CA LEU A 200 -9.91 -5.89 -3.24
C LEU A 200 -10.78 -5.96 -4.47
N ALA A 201 -11.61 -6.98 -4.53
CA ALA A 201 -12.48 -7.26 -5.66
C ALA A 201 -13.70 -6.34 -5.69
N LEU A 202 -13.87 -5.57 -6.77
CA LEU A 202 -15.02 -4.71 -6.98
C LEU A 202 -15.93 -5.29 -8.05
N SER A 203 -17.22 -5.47 -7.70
CA SER A 203 -18.23 -6.00 -8.59
C SER A 203 -19.10 -4.88 -9.16
N SER A 204 -19.38 -4.92 -10.46
CA SER A 204 -20.28 -4.00 -11.12
C SER A 204 -21.72 -4.09 -10.59
N THR A 205 -22.14 -5.26 -10.09
CA THR A 205 -23.46 -5.44 -9.48
C THR A 205 -23.63 -4.71 -8.16
N THR A 206 -22.54 -4.50 -7.42
CA THR A 206 -22.58 -3.84 -6.11
C THR A 206 -22.21 -2.35 -6.19
N TYR A 207 -21.31 -1.99 -7.09
CA TYR A 207 -20.66 -0.67 -7.10
C TYR A 207 -20.87 0.11 -8.39
N SER A 208 -21.70 -0.37 -9.33
CA SER A 208 -21.91 0.33 -10.60
C SER A 208 -22.48 1.75 -10.35
N GLY A 209 -21.80 2.74 -10.93
CA GLY A 209 -22.17 4.15 -10.79
C GLY A 209 -21.69 4.83 -9.51
N ASP A 210 -21.01 4.12 -8.60
CA ASP A 210 -20.39 4.74 -7.43
C ASP A 210 -19.16 5.56 -7.85
N ARG A 211 -19.30 6.87 -7.73
CA ARG A 211 -18.27 7.85 -8.14
C ARG A 211 -17.25 8.15 -7.05
N GLU A 212 -17.38 7.56 -5.87
CA GLU A 212 -16.39 7.66 -4.80
C GLU A 212 -15.29 6.60 -4.92
N LEU A 213 -15.46 5.64 -5.83
CA LEU A 213 -14.44 4.64 -6.10
C LEU A 213 -13.18 5.26 -6.72
N TRP A 214 -12.03 4.68 -6.42
CA TRP A 214 -10.73 5.18 -6.86
C TRP A 214 -10.64 5.32 -8.39
N GLY A 215 -11.22 4.39 -9.15
CA GLY A 215 -11.30 4.49 -10.61
C GLY A 215 -11.96 5.77 -11.10
N ALA A 216 -13.06 6.22 -10.47
CA ALA A 216 -13.70 7.49 -10.80
C ALA A 216 -12.82 8.68 -10.42
N VAL A 217 -12.16 8.61 -9.27
CA VAL A 217 -11.29 9.71 -8.78
C VAL A 217 -10.14 9.97 -9.75
N VAL A 218 -9.51 8.92 -10.27
CA VAL A 218 -8.29 9.09 -11.10
C VAL A 218 -8.56 9.14 -12.59
N SER A 219 -9.66 8.59 -13.08
CA SER A 219 -9.96 8.54 -14.52
C SER A 219 -10.16 9.93 -15.11
N PRO A 220 -9.47 10.28 -16.22
CA PRO A 220 -9.71 11.53 -16.95
C PRO A 220 -11.15 11.68 -17.48
N ALA A 221 -11.85 10.57 -17.74
CA ALA A 221 -13.23 10.59 -18.21
C ALA A 221 -14.22 10.95 -17.08
N GLU A 222 -13.81 10.82 -15.81
CA GLU A 222 -14.59 11.18 -14.64
C GLU A 222 -14.00 12.40 -13.93
N TYR A 223 -13.47 12.28 -12.72
CA TYR A 223 -12.92 13.44 -11.99
C TYR A 223 -11.55 13.88 -12.51
N GLY A 224 -10.66 12.93 -12.85
CA GLY A 224 -9.30 13.23 -13.29
C GLY A 224 -8.49 13.97 -12.23
N SER A 225 -8.67 13.59 -10.96
CA SER A 225 -8.13 14.30 -9.80
C SER A 225 -6.62 14.17 -9.64
N VAL A 226 -6.00 13.17 -10.29
CA VAL A 226 -4.59 12.85 -10.13
C VAL A 226 -3.88 12.85 -11.46
N ILE A 227 -2.76 13.57 -11.55
CA ILE A 227 -1.92 13.64 -12.75
C ILE A 227 -0.46 13.34 -12.41
N ALA A 228 0.30 12.86 -13.39
CA ALA A 228 1.72 12.59 -13.23
C ALA A 228 2.51 13.91 -13.16
N THR A 229 3.56 13.92 -12.35
CA THR A 229 4.53 15.02 -12.35
C THR A 229 5.45 14.91 -13.56
N LYS A 230 6.09 16.02 -13.93
CA LYS A 230 7.05 15.98 -15.03
C LYS A 230 8.22 15.07 -14.71
N GLU A 231 8.69 15.09 -13.49
CA GLU A 231 9.79 14.23 -13.03
C GLU A 231 9.48 12.75 -13.21
N PHE A 232 8.25 12.33 -12.90
CA PHE A 232 7.84 10.94 -13.12
C PHE A 232 7.76 10.58 -14.60
N VAL A 233 7.20 11.48 -15.40
CA VAL A 233 7.12 11.28 -16.87
C VAL A 233 8.53 11.19 -17.46
N ASP A 234 9.45 12.08 -17.09
CA ASP A 234 10.84 12.06 -17.54
C ASP A 234 11.56 10.78 -17.06
N LEU A 235 11.35 10.37 -15.81
CA LEU A 235 11.88 9.13 -15.25
C LEU A 235 11.46 7.88 -16.05
N LEU A 236 10.21 7.83 -16.47
CA LEU A 236 9.73 6.69 -17.24
C LEU A 236 10.26 6.74 -18.69
N ASN A 237 10.40 7.94 -19.28
CA ASN A 237 10.95 8.15 -20.61
C ASN A 237 12.48 7.96 -20.73
N GLU A 238 13.22 7.69 -19.63
CA GLU A 238 14.64 7.31 -19.73
C GLU A 238 14.86 6.06 -20.59
N ASP A 239 13.86 5.18 -20.65
CA ASP A 239 13.86 4.04 -21.57
C ASP A 239 12.63 4.16 -22.51
N PRO A 240 12.83 4.59 -23.77
CA PRO A 240 11.72 4.75 -24.72
C PRO A 240 11.03 3.45 -25.13
N ASN A 241 11.60 2.30 -24.77
CA ASN A 241 11.02 0.97 -25.01
C ASN A 241 10.38 0.36 -23.74
N ASP A 242 10.28 1.12 -22.66
CA ASP A 242 9.62 0.65 -21.44
C ASP A 242 8.11 0.50 -21.70
N VAL A 243 7.58 -0.71 -21.56
CA VAL A 243 6.17 -1.01 -21.83
C VAL A 243 5.23 -0.18 -20.96
N ARG A 244 5.67 0.27 -19.77
CA ARG A 244 4.88 1.09 -18.86
C ARG A 244 4.57 2.49 -19.42
N LEU A 245 5.30 2.96 -20.43
CA LEU A 245 4.94 4.17 -21.19
C LEU A 245 3.54 4.08 -21.80
N GLY A 246 3.08 2.87 -22.13
CA GLY A 246 1.72 2.63 -22.60
C GLY A 246 0.61 2.89 -21.57
N LEU A 247 0.97 3.09 -20.29
CA LEU A 247 0.04 3.53 -19.25
C LEU A 247 -0.10 5.05 -19.16
N LEU A 248 0.80 5.83 -19.78
CA LEU A 248 0.69 7.29 -19.79
C LEU A 248 -0.37 7.70 -20.81
N ILE A 249 -1.44 8.30 -20.34
CA ILE A 249 -2.54 8.82 -21.14
C ILE A 249 -2.72 10.31 -20.89
N PRO A 250 -3.32 11.06 -21.82
CA PRO A 250 -3.66 12.46 -21.56
C PRO A 250 -4.53 12.62 -20.31
N ASP A 251 -4.24 13.64 -19.52
CA ASP A 251 -5.10 14.07 -18.41
C ASP A 251 -6.41 14.67 -18.93
N LYS A 252 -7.33 15.01 -18.04
CA LYS A 252 -8.63 15.58 -18.41
C LYS A 252 -8.53 16.89 -19.23
N SER A 253 -7.45 17.62 -19.11
CA SER A 253 -7.19 18.86 -19.88
C SER A 253 -6.56 18.58 -21.24
N GLY A 254 -6.01 17.40 -21.46
CA GLY A 254 -5.23 17.05 -22.64
C GLY A 254 -3.83 17.68 -22.68
N SER A 255 -3.45 18.46 -21.65
CA SER A 255 -2.17 19.20 -21.64
C SER A 255 -1.05 18.51 -20.84
N LYS A 256 -1.40 17.55 -19.99
CA LYS A 256 -0.50 16.77 -19.16
C LYS A 256 -0.83 15.29 -19.29
N GLN A 257 -0.23 14.45 -18.47
CA GLN A 257 -0.44 13.00 -18.49
C GLN A 257 -0.85 12.50 -17.12
N THR A 258 -1.59 11.40 -17.10
CA THR A 258 -1.85 10.59 -15.91
C THR A 258 -1.49 9.13 -16.20
N VAL A 259 -1.46 8.31 -15.15
CA VAL A 259 -1.13 6.88 -15.25
C VAL A 259 -2.41 6.06 -15.21
N ASN A 260 -2.69 5.31 -16.27
CA ASN A 260 -3.94 4.57 -16.46
C ASN A 260 -3.86 3.13 -15.90
N LYS A 261 -3.64 2.99 -14.60
CA LYS A 261 -3.73 1.70 -13.90
C LYS A 261 -5.15 1.32 -13.45
N TYR A 262 -6.10 2.24 -13.64
CA TYR A 262 -7.51 2.06 -13.26
C TYR A 262 -8.41 2.41 -14.45
N PRO A 263 -8.29 1.67 -15.56
CA PRO A 263 -8.96 2.04 -16.83
C PRO A 263 -10.46 1.73 -16.87
N GLY A 264 -10.98 1.03 -15.85
CA GLY A 264 -12.33 0.49 -15.85
C GLY A 264 -12.40 -0.88 -16.50
N ARG A 265 -13.35 -1.71 -16.06
CA ARG A 265 -13.63 -3.04 -16.62
C ARG A 265 -15.03 -3.06 -17.25
N ASP A 266 -16.06 -3.31 -16.44
CA ASP A 266 -17.46 -3.31 -16.89
C ASP A 266 -18.06 -1.89 -16.91
N ALA A 267 -17.53 -1.02 -16.06
CA ALA A 267 -17.79 0.41 -16.01
C ALA A 267 -16.48 1.10 -15.65
N ILE A 268 -16.36 2.39 -15.97
CA ILE A 268 -15.13 3.18 -15.74
C ILE A 268 -14.73 3.24 -14.28
N THR A 269 -15.70 3.13 -13.37
CA THR A 269 -15.48 3.16 -11.92
C THR A 269 -15.04 1.82 -11.35
N ILE A 270 -15.27 0.71 -12.07
CA ILE A 270 -15.01 -0.65 -11.60
C ILE A 270 -13.59 -1.08 -11.92
N ASN A 271 -12.74 -0.97 -10.93
CA ASN A 271 -11.35 -1.41 -10.98
C ASN A 271 -11.00 -2.08 -9.66
N ASN A 272 -10.44 -3.27 -9.71
CA ASN A 272 -9.92 -3.89 -8.49
C ASN A 272 -8.71 -3.12 -7.96
N ILE A 273 -8.59 -3.08 -6.64
CA ILE A 273 -7.41 -2.51 -5.98
C ILE A 273 -6.44 -3.65 -5.70
N ARG A 274 -5.32 -3.64 -6.39
CA ARG A 274 -4.26 -4.65 -6.22
C ARG A 274 -3.44 -4.32 -4.98
N VAL A 275 -3.76 -4.98 -3.87
CA VAL A 275 -3.11 -4.75 -2.58
C VAL A 275 -1.75 -5.42 -2.53
N LEU A 276 -1.68 -6.68 -3.00
CA LEU A 276 -0.44 -7.47 -3.05
C LEU A 276 -0.29 -8.07 -4.45
N ARG A 277 0.82 -7.75 -5.12
CA ARG A 277 1.17 -8.33 -6.41
C ARG A 277 2.63 -8.70 -6.49
N LEU A 278 2.93 -9.68 -7.33
CA LEU A 278 4.23 -10.33 -7.37
C LEU A 278 5.38 -9.36 -7.68
N SER A 279 5.17 -8.35 -8.53
CA SER A 279 6.21 -7.35 -8.83
C SER A 279 6.67 -6.57 -7.59
N ASP A 280 5.76 -6.23 -6.65
CA ASP A 280 6.17 -5.61 -5.39
C ASP A 280 7.05 -6.56 -4.57
N ILE A 281 6.69 -7.86 -4.53
CA ILE A 281 7.45 -8.86 -3.76
C ILE A 281 8.86 -9.08 -4.35
N TYR A 282 9.01 -9.08 -5.67
CA TYR A 282 10.35 -9.06 -6.30
C TYR A 282 11.18 -7.87 -5.82
N LEU A 283 10.59 -6.68 -5.79
CA LEU A 283 11.31 -5.46 -5.40
C LEU A 283 11.53 -5.36 -3.88
N ILE A 284 10.65 -5.92 -3.05
CA ILE A 284 10.89 -6.13 -1.62
C ILE A 284 12.08 -7.07 -1.43
N GLY A 285 12.09 -8.21 -2.12
CA GLY A 285 13.18 -9.19 -2.05
C GLY A 285 14.52 -8.61 -2.51
N ALA A 286 14.55 -7.82 -3.59
CA ALA A 286 15.74 -7.17 -4.08
C ALA A 286 16.30 -6.16 -3.06
N GLU A 287 15.46 -5.32 -2.47
CA GLU A 287 15.90 -4.37 -1.44
C GLU A 287 16.38 -5.09 -0.18
N ALA A 288 15.61 -6.08 0.29
CA ALA A 288 15.95 -6.85 1.48
C ALA A 288 17.27 -7.64 1.30
N ALA A 289 17.52 -8.21 0.12
CA ALA A 289 18.76 -8.89 -0.21
C ALA A 289 20.00 -7.99 -0.09
N LEU A 290 19.85 -6.69 -0.41
CA LEU A 290 20.93 -5.69 -0.28
C LEU A 290 21.09 -5.16 1.15
N ARG A 291 20.05 -5.24 2.00
CA ARG A 291 20.05 -4.64 3.33
C ARG A 291 20.20 -5.64 4.47
N LYS A 292 19.93 -6.94 4.22
CA LYS A 292 20.06 -7.99 5.26
C LYS A 292 21.48 -8.10 5.80
N ALA A 293 21.64 -8.75 6.95
CA ALA A 293 22.91 -8.86 7.66
C ALA A 293 24.04 -9.44 6.78
N THR A 294 23.73 -10.42 5.94
CA THR A 294 24.64 -10.93 4.91
C THR A 294 24.04 -10.64 3.54
N VAL A 295 24.58 -9.67 2.83
CA VAL A 295 24.11 -9.26 1.50
C VAL A 295 24.08 -10.44 0.53
N ASP A 296 22.94 -10.61 -0.16
CA ASP A 296 22.79 -11.53 -1.29
C ASP A 296 22.66 -10.76 -2.60
N GLN A 297 23.81 -10.40 -3.15
CA GLN A 297 23.87 -9.63 -4.40
C GLN A 297 23.26 -10.41 -5.57
N THR A 298 23.36 -11.74 -5.58
CA THR A 298 22.85 -12.57 -6.67
C THR A 298 21.33 -12.50 -6.75
N VAL A 299 20.63 -12.61 -5.62
CA VAL A 299 19.18 -12.47 -5.55
C VAL A 299 18.76 -11.03 -5.89
N ALA A 300 19.44 -10.02 -5.36
CA ALA A 300 19.14 -8.63 -5.68
C ALA A 300 19.23 -8.36 -7.18
N ASP A 301 20.30 -8.81 -7.84
CA ASP A 301 20.51 -8.67 -9.28
C ASP A 301 19.43 -9.38 -10.09
N ASN A 302 19.10 -10.62 -9.70
CA ASN A 302 18.08 -11.42 -10.40
C ASN A 302 16.69 -10.79 -10.30
N TYR A 303 16.30 -10.34 -9.10
CA TYR A 303 14.97 -9.82 -8.87
C TYR A 303 14.79 -8.45 -9.50
N LEU A 304 15.78 -7.56 -9.41
CA LEU A 304 15.74 -6.29 -10.13
C LEU A 304 15.70 -6.53 -11.65
N PHE A 305 16.51 -7.45 -12.16
CA PHE A 305 16.53 -7.80 -13.58
C PHE A 305 15.20 -8.35 -14.06
N ALA A 306 14.51 -9.19 -13.29
CA ALA A 306 13.21 -9.75 -13.65
C ALA A 306 12.18 -8.64 -13.96
N ILE A 307 12.09 -7.62 -13.11
CA ILE A 307 11.17 -6.48 -13.32
C ILE A 307 11.60 -5.62 -14.50
N ARG A 308 12.89 -5.29 -14.60
CA ARG A 308 13.43 -4.48 -15.71
C ARG A 308 13.30 -5.19 -17.06
N ASN A 309 13.57 -6.48 -17.11
CA ASN A 309 13.42 -7.28 -18.34
C ASN A 309 11.95 -7.43 -18.75
N ARG A 310 11.03 -7.54 -17.79
CA ARG A 310 9.61 -7.50 -18.07
C ARG A 310 9.19 -6.13 -18.63
N ALA A 311 9.73 -5.03 -18.12
CA ALA A 311 9.44 -3.69 -18.60
C ALA A 311 9.99 -3.45 -20.03
N ASN A 312 11.20 -3.93 -20.33
CA ASN A 312 11.80 -3.90 -21.66
C ASN A 312 12.71 -5.13 -21.83
N ARG A 313 12.35 -6.02 -22.78
CA ARG A 313 13.09 -7.28 -23.05
C ARG A 313 14.53 -7.07 -23.49
N ALA A 314 14.90 -5.88 -23.97
CA ALA A 314 16.27 -5.54 -24.31
C ALA A 314 17.17 -5.20 -23.10
N ASN A 315 16.58 -5.04 -21.91
CA ASN A 315 17.35 -4.78 -20.69
C ASN A 315 18.30 -5.92 -20.38
N VAL A 316 19.55 -5.57 -20.03
CA VAL A 316 20.54 -6.51 -19.56
C VAL A 316 20.61 -6.52 -18.03
N LYS A 317 21.07 -7.64 -17.49
CA LYS A 317 21.31 -7.78 -16.06
C LYS A 317 22.46 -6.85 -15.64
N ILE A 318 22.24 -6.10 -14.58
CA ILE A 318 23.21 -5.19 -13.99
C ILE A 318 23.34 -5.47 -12.50
N THR A 319 24.42 -5.01 -11.88
CA THR A 319 24.57 -5.06 -10.42
C THR A 319 23.52 -4.16 -9.76
N ALA A 320 22.68 -4.75 -8.95
CA ALA A 320 21.64 -4.05 -8.21
C ALA A 320 22.26 -3.17 -7.12
N THR A 321 21.73 -1.96 -7.00
CA THR A 321 21.99 -1.05 -5.88
C THR A 321 20.66 -0.61 -5.28
N LEU A 322 20.69 -0.10 -4.04
CA LEU A 322 19.47 0.42 -3.40
C LEU A 322 18.81 1.52 -4.22
N ASP A 323 19.59 2.39 -4.85
CA ASP A 323 19.07 3.47 -5.70
C ASP A 323 18.39 2.91 -6.94
N LEU A 324 18.96 1.90 -7.60
CA LEU A 324 18.35 1.25 -8.76
C LEU A 324 17.05 0.52 -8.38
N VAL A 325 17.03 -0.17 -7.25
CA VAL A 325 15.82 -0.83 -6.75
C VAL A 325 14.74 0.21 -6.40
N SER A 326 15.11 1.29 -5.69
CA SER A 326 14.17 2.37 -5.37
C SER A 326 13.62 3.05 -6.62
N LYS A 327 14.47 3.29 -7.62
CA LYS A 327 14.09 3.84 -8.92
C LYS A 327 13.11 2.92 -9.65
N GLU A 328 13.36 1.61 -9.64
CA GLU A 328 12.48 0.63 -10.28
C GLU A 328 11.14 0.53 -9.54
N ARG A 329 11.15 0.60 -8.19
CA ARG A 329 9.90 0.67 -7.39
C ARG A 329 9.05 1.87 -7.77
N ARG A 330 9.64 3.06 -7.97
CA ARG A 330 8.91 4.26 -8.43
C ARG A 330 8.20 4.00 -9.76
N LYS A 331 8.93 3.47 -10.78
CA LYS A 331 8.38 3.16 -12.09
C LYS A 331 7.27 2.12 -12.03
N GLU A 332 7.52 1.05 -11.25
CA GLU A 332 6.65 -0.12 -11.20
C GLU A 332 5.38 0.10 -10.37
N LEU A 333 5.50 0.76 -9.21
CA LEU A 333 4.43 0.84 -8.20
C LEU A 333 3.71 2.20 -8.18
N VAL A 334 3.92 3.03 -9.20
CA VAL A 334 3.21 4.33 -9.31
C VAL A 334 1.70 4.13 -9.24
N MET A 335 0.99 5.02 -8.53
CA MET A 335 -0.46 4.99 -8.31
C MET A 335 -0.99 3.83 -7.41
N GLU A 336 -0.12 3.04 -6.80
CA GLU A 336 -0.51 1.91 -5.94
C GLU A 336 -0.31 2.19 -4.43
N GLY A 337 -0.09 3.45 -4.04
CA GLY A 337 -0.01 3.86 -2.63
C GLY A 337 1.38 3.72 -1.98
N HIS A 338 2.39 3.23 -2.67
CA HIS A 338 3.69 2.90 -2.08
C HIS A 338 4.64 4.09 -1.89
N ARG A 339 4.66 5.06 -2.82
CA ARG A 339 5.75 6.05 -2.93
C ARG A 339 6.02 6.86 -1.67
N LEU A 340 4.98 7.38 -1.01
CA LEU A 340 5.17 8.15 0.22
C LEU A 340 5.83 7.28 1.31
N HIS A 341 5.27 6.09 1.53
CA HIS A 341 5.77 5.19 2.56
C HIS A 341 7.19 4.68 2.27
N ASP A 342 7.54 4.46 0.99
CA ASP A 342 8.91 4.12 0.58
C ASP A 342 9.90 5.25 0.94
N ILE A 343 9.52 6.51 0.72
CA ILE A 343 10.34 7.66 1.12
C ILE A 343 10.49 7.70 2.65
N LEU A 344 9.37 7.60 3.38
CA LEU A 344 9.38 7.76 4.84
C LEU A 344 10.17 6.65 5.55
N ARG A 345 9.96 5.38 5.16
CA ARG A 345 10.66 4.25 5.76
C ARG A 345 12.16 4.21 5.47
N GLN A 346 12.60 4.92 4.44
CA GLN A 346 14.02 5.04 4.08
C GLN A 346 14.69 6.29 4.65
N GLY A 347 13.94 7.14 5.37
CA GLY A 347 14.47 8.38 5.92
C GLY A 347 14.72 9.46 4.88
N GLY A 348 14.00 9.42 3.75
CA GLY A 348 14.12 10.35 2.64
C GLY A 348 13.25 11.59 2.77
N GLU A 349 13.09 12.31 1.66
CA GLU A 349 12.23 13.49 1.61
C GLU A 349 11.36 13.47 0.35
N VAL A 350 10.15 14.03 0.46
CA VAL A 350 9.30 14.33 -0.68
C VAL A 350 9.76 15.66 -1.26
N THR A 351 10.27 15.64 -2.50
CA THR A 351 10.74 16.86 -3.17
C THR A 351 9.85 17.17 -4.37
N ARG A 352 9.36 18.41 -4.43
CA ARG A 352 8.45 18.92 -5.45
C ARG A 352 9.14 20.01 -6.26
N GLN A 353 10.08 19.59 -7.09
CA GLN A 353 10.83 20.45 -7.99
C GLN A 353 10.48 20.13 -9.43
N GLY A 354 10.87 20.99 -10.35
CA GLY A 354 10.61 20.80 -11.75
C GLY A 354 9.23 21.31 -12.20
N GLY A 355 8.77 20.85 -13.33
CA GLY A 355 7.53 21.32 -13.91
C GLY A 355 6.29 20.55 -13.44
N TYR A 356 5.14 21.20 -13.54
CA TYR A 356 3.80 20.63 -13.29
C TYR A 356 3.38 20.47 -11.82
N HIS A 357 4.22 20.75 -10.84
CA HIS A 357 3.75 20.75 -9.46
C HIS A 357 2.74 21.86 -9.22
N PHE A 358 1.57 21.50 -8.70
CA PHE A 358 0.50 22.42 -8.39
C PHE A 358 0.67 22.94 -6.97
N LEU A 359 1.57 23.95 -6.83
CA LEU A 359 1.94 24.52 -5.55
C LEU A 359 1.54 26.02 -5.50
N ASN A 360 1.08 26.46 -4.32
CA ASN A 360 0.98 27.87 -3.97
C ASN A 360 2.31 28.36 -3.37
N ALA A 361 2.47 29.65 -3.24
CA ALA A 361 3.68 30.26 -2.67
C ALA A 361 4.00 29.85 -1.21
N THR A 362 2.98 29.35 -0.49
CA THR A 362 3.11 28.90 0.90
C THR A 362 3.29 27.38 1.03
N ASP A 363 3.22 26.64 -0.08
CA ASP A 363 3.34 25.20 -0.05
C ASP A 363 4.80 24.77 0.12
N LEU A 364 5.01 23.63 0.77
CA LEU A 364 6.33 23.07 0.94
C LEU A 364 6.84 22.47 -0.36
N ILE A 365 7.99 22.90 -0.79
CA ILE A 365 8.72 22.27 -1.90
C ILE A 365 9.33 20.96 -1.44
N THR A 366 9.85 20.91 -0.23
CA THR A 366 10.46 19.73 0.39
C THR A 366 9.78 19.41 1.70
N VAL A 367 9.41 18.13 1.89
CA VAL A 367 8.87 17.59 3.15
C VAL A 367 9.76 16.47 3.61
N ASN A 368 10.44 16.68 4.72
CA ASN A 368 11.34 15.69 5.30
C ASN A 368 10.54 14.52 5.91
N TRP A 369 11.08 13.31 5.90
CA TRP A 369 10.44 12.10 6.40
C TRP A 369 9.98 12.19 7.87
N ASN A 370 10.62 13.00 8.70
CA ASN A 370 10.28 13.19 10.11
C ASN A 370 9.40 14.43 10.37
N ASP A 371 8.97 15.16 9.33
CA ASP A 371 8.01 16.24 9.44
C ASP A 371 6.68 15.69 9.96
N TYR A 372 6.07 16.35 10.96
CA TYR A 372 4.82 15.88 11.57
C TYR A 372 3.68 15.67 10.54
N ARG A 373 3.68 16.43 9.45
CA ARG A 373 2.69 16.35 8.38
C ARG A 373 2.79 15.09 7.52
N THR A 374 3.85 14.29 7.67
CA THR A 374 3.99 13.02 6.95
C THR A 374 3.09 11.91 7.51
N ILE A 375 2.55 12.10 8.71
CA ILE A 375 1.54 11.24 9.34
C ILE A 375 0.24 12.01 9.52
N MET A 376 -0.89 11.33 9.49
CA MET A 376 -2.19 12.01 9.64
C MET A 376 -2.52 12.29 11.11
N PRO A 377 -3.28 13.37 11.38
CA PRO A 377 -3.84 13.61 12.71
C PRO A 377 -4.90 12.56 13.04
N ILE A 378 -5.01 12.23 14.31
CA ILE A 378 -6.15 11.45 14.81
C ILE A 378 -7.44 12.28 14.59
N PRO A 379 -8.53 11.69 14.11
CA PRO A 379 -9.78 12.42 13.89
C PRO A 379 -10.29 13.11 15.14
N GLN A 380 -10.77 14.34 15.01
CA GLN A 380 -11.28 15.10 16.15
C GLN A 380 -12.38 14.36 16.91
N ALA A 381 -13.28 13.69 16.18
CA ALA A 381 -14.35 12.90 16.79
C ALA A 381 -13.85 11.78 17.71
N GLU A 382 -12.67 11.19 17.41
CA GLU A 382 -12.04 10.19 18.29
C GLU A 382 -11.46 10.82 19.55
N ILE A 383 -10.84 12.00 19.39
CA ILE A 383 -10.32 12.76 20.55
C ILE A 383 -11.48 13.16 21.49
N ASP A 384 -12.60 13.60 20.91
CA ASP A 384 -13.78 14.02 21.69
C ASP A 384 -14.50 12.85 22.37
N ALA A 385 -14.53 11.68 21.73
CA ALA A 385 -15.23 10.50 22.22
C ALA A 385 -14.43 9.64 23.21
N ASN A 386 -13.10 9.68 23.13
CA ASN A 386 -12.21 8.80 23.89
C ASN A 386 -11.15 9.60 24.66
N THR A 387 -11.35 9.74 25.97
CA THR A 387 -10.46 10.49 26.87
C THR A 387 -9.04 9.91 26.98
N ASN A 388 -8.80 8.67 26.53
CA ASN A 388 -7.49 8.04 26.49
C ASN A 388 -6.77 8.29 25.14
N MET A 389 -7.45 8.96 24.19
CA MET A 389 -6.87 9.25 22.89
C MET A 389 -6.01 10.51 22.94
N ILE A 390 -4.78 10.38 22.49
CA ILE A 390 -3.80 11.48 22.43
C ILE A 390 -3.55 11.82 20.96
N GLN A 391 -3.59 13.10 20.61
CA GLN A 391 -3.31 13.59 19.26
C GLN A 391 -1.85 13.37 18.86
N ASN A 392 -1.57 13.27 17.58
CA ASN A 392 -0.20 13.33 17.05
C ASN A 392 0.42 14.72 17.34
N PRO A 393 1.73 14.79 17.60
CA PRO A 393 2.41 16.05 17.85
C PRO A 393 2.14 17.09 16.76
N GLU A 394 2.13 18.38 17.15
CA GLU A 394 1.95 19.53 16.26
C GLU A 394 0.53 19.70 15.64
N TYR A 395 -0.41 18.78 15.93
CA TYR A 395 -1.81 18.89 15.50
C TYR A 395 -2.76 19.41 16.59
N ASN A 396 -2.24 19.87 17.71
CA ASN A 396 -3.01 20.42 18.84
C ASN A 396 -3.46 21.86 18.58
#